data_db45c3fe723df874830b6a8cfca2c74f
#
_entry.id   db45c3fe723df874830b6a8cfca2c74f
#
_cell.length_a   1.000
_cell.length_b   1.000
_cell.length_c   1.000
_cell.angle_alpha   90.00
_cell.angle_beta   90.00
_cell.angle_gamma   90.00
#
_symmetry.space_group_name_H-M   'P 1'
#
loop_
_entity.id
_entity.type
_entity.pdbx_description
1 polymer ?
#
loop_
_entity_poly.entity_id
_entity_poly.type
_entity_poly.pdbx_seq_one_letter_code
_entity_poly.pdbx_strand_id
1 'polypeptide(L)'
;MQYKRLRYPDGGIYAQIDDFTNPIITESINTYEDLFFIKSLKEVCDFNKIKNVELVIPCMFQQQHDRRFEENQSFELKLVSDFINSCNFDKVSVFHPHSDSTQMGLNNVHIIDNSEFVTKVLEDIGSKPILLSTDGGSYKWINKLADKLDYQSEVYGASKSRD
;
A
#
# COMPACT_ATOMS: atom_id res chain seq x y z
N MET A 1 5.77 16.90 -2.67
CA MET A 1 4.73 17.59 -3.46
C MET A 1 3.65 18.12 -2.53
N GLN A 2 3.14 19.34 -2.74
CA GLN A 2 1.99 19.87 -2.01
C GLN A 2 0.80 19.93 -2.93
N TYR A 3 -0.31 19.31 -2.55
CA TYR A 3 -1.51 19.22 -3.36
C TYR A 3 -2.77 19.16 -2.50
N LYS A 4 -3.93 19.39 -3.13
CA LYS A 4 -5.26 19.40 -2.51
C LYS A 4 -6.24 18.61 -3.35
N ARG A 5 -7.17 17.94 -2.67
CA ARG A 5 -8.39 17.38 -3.27
C ARG A 5 -9.50 18.42 -3.13
N LEU A 6 -10.02 18.86 -4.22
CA LEU A 6 -11.11 19.83 -4.29
C LEU A 6 -12.35 19.16 -4.86
N ARG A 7 -13.53 19.72 -4.57
CA ARG A 7 -14.81 19.13 -4.97
C ARG A 7 -15.74 20.21 -5.53
N TYR A 8 -16.35 19.89 -6.65
CA TYR A 8 -17.42 20.71 -7.23
C TYR A 8 -18.76 20.45 -6.53
N PRO A 9 -19.75 21.36 -6.65
CA PRO A 9 -21.09 21.18 -6.06
C PRO A 9 -21.85 19.95 -6.56
N ASP A 10 -21.54 19.43 -7.75
CA ASP A 10 -22.10 18.20 -8.32
C ASP A 10 -21.48 16.92 -7.74
N GLY A 11 -20.49 17.05 -6.84
CA GLY A 11 -19.78 15.94 -6.23
C GLY A 11 -18.48 15.54 -6.95
N GLY A 12 -18.21 16.05 -8.14
CA GLY A 12 -16.99 15.77 -8.89
C GLY A 12 -15.74 16.23 -8.14
N ILE A 13 -14.69 15.40 -8.12
CA ILE A 13 -13.40 15.75 -7.51
C ILE A 13 -12.41 16.22 -8.57
N TYR A 14 -11.47 17.07 -8.16
CA TYR A 14 -10.31 17.42 -8.97
C TYR A 14 -9.09 17.67 -8.09
N ALA A 15 -7.91 17.56 -8.71
CA ALA A 15 -6.64 17.79 -8.06
C ALA A 15 -6.12 19.21 -8.34
N GLN A 16 -5.51 19.80 -7.32
CA GLN A 16 -4.68 20.99 -7.47
C GLN A 16 -3.32 20.72 -6.85
N ILE A 17 -2.25 21.01 -7.57
CA ILE A 17 -0.87 20.91 -7.07
C ILE A 17 -0.32 22.32 -6.91
N ASP A 18 0.08 22.65 -5.69
CA ASP A 18 0.60 23.98 -5.34
C ASP A 18 2.14 24.02 -5.43
N ASP A 19 2.81 22.86 -5.28
CA ASP A 19 4.28 22.76 -5.34
C ASP A 19 4.74 21.42 -5.93
N PHE A 20 5.60 21.49 -6.95
CA PHE A 20 6.16 20.36 -7.70
C PHE A 20 7.60 20.01 -7.31
N THR A 21 8.20 20.67 -6.33
CA THR A 21 9.64 20.52 -6.01
C THR A 21 10.02 19.10 -5.60
N ASN A 22 9.11 18.34 -5.02
CA ASN A 22 9.31 16.93 -4.70
C ASN A 22 8.19 16.10 -5.36
N PRO A 23 8.44 15.40 -6.48
CA PRO A 23 7.43 14.72 -7.25
C PRO A 23 6.96 13.39 -6.61
N ILE A 24 6.77 13.37 -5.31
CA ILE A 24 6.22 12.24 -4.55
C ILE A 24 4.78 12.54 -4.16
N ILE A 25 3.86 11.71 -4.61
CA ILE A 25 2.45 11.68 -4.22
C ILE A 25 2.30 10.61 -3.13
N THR A 26 1.79 10.97 -1.96
CA THR A 26 1.54 10.02 -0.87
C THR A 26 0.06 9.98 -0.57
N GLU A 27 -0.61 8.91 -0.97
CA GLU A 27 -2.06 8.74 -0.81
C GLU A 27 -2.43 7.33 -0.32
N SER A 28 -3.26 7.26 0.70
CA SER A 28 -3.96 6.02 1.07
C SER A 28 -5.14 5.81 0.12
N ILE A 29 -5.22 4.63 -0.47
CA ILE A 29 -6.28 4.27 -1.42
C ILE A 29 -7.28 3.40 -0.66
N ASN A 30 -8.36 4.01 -0.16
CA ASN A 30 -9.40 3.35 0.63
C ASN A 30 -10.71 3.20 -0.16
N THR A 31 -10.84 3.93 -1.27
CA THR A 31 -12.04 3.96 -2.12
C THR A 31 -11.66 4.05 -3.59
N TYR A 32 -12.62 3.79 -4.47
CA TYR A 32 -12.46 4.03 -5.92
C TYR A 32 -12.29 5.52 -6.25
N GLU A 33 -12.83 6.42 -5.42
CA GLU A 33 -12.61 7.86 -5.58
C GLU A 33 -11.13 8.22 -5.39
N ASP A 34 -10.43 7.55 -4.48
CA ASP A 34 -9.00 7.77 -4.26
C ASP A 34 -8.17 7.34 -5.47
N LEU A 35 -8.58 6.28 -6.18
CA LEU A 35 -7.95 5.89 -7.46
C LEU A 35 -8.08 7.00 -8.50
N PHE A 36 -9.28 7.58 -8.64
CA PHE A 36 -9.47 8.72 -9.56
C PHE A 36 -8.67 9.93 -9.12
N PHE A 37 -8.54 10.18 -7.83
CA PHE A 37 -7.76 11.30 -7.33
C PHE A 37 -6.26 11.17 -7.66
N ILE A 38 -5.65 10.01 -7.45
CA ILE A 38 -4.24 9.80 -7.84
C ILE A 38 -4.04 9.93 -9.36
N LYS A 39 -5.04 9.51 -10.16
CA LYS A 39 -5.03 9.72 -11.62
C LYS A 39 -5.07 11.20 -11.98
N SER A 40 -5.90 11.98 -11.29
CA SER A 40 -5.98 13.44 -11.48
C SER A 40 -4.67 14.14 -11.11
N LEU A 41 -4.02 13.72 -10.00
CA LEU A 41 -2.71 14.24 -9.63
C LEU A 41 -1.64 13.92 -10.70
N LYS A 42 -1.65 12.69 -11.21
CA LYS A 42 -0.71 12.28 -12.27
C LYS A 42 -0.95 13.05 -13.57
N GLU A 43 -2.22 13.31 -13.93
CA GLU A 43 -2.58 14.13 -15.09
C GLU A 43 -2.00 15.53 -14.99
N VAL A 44 -2.14 16.19 -13.82
CA VAL A 44 -1.54 17.51 -13.58
C VAL A 44 -0.01 17.48 -13.72
N CYS A 45 0.63 16.42 -13.19
CA CYS A 45 2.07 16.24 -13.37
C CYS A 45 2.47 16.09 -14.84
N ASP A 46 1.73 15.28 -15.61
CA ASP A 46 2.01 15.02 -17.02
C ASP A 46 1.82 16.28 -17.87
N PHE A 47 0.75 17.04 -17.62
CA PHE A 47 0.50 18.33 -18.26
C PHE A 47 1.65 19.32 -18.05
N ASN A 48 2.18 19.36 -16.81
CA ASN A 48 3.32 20.20 -16.44
C ASN A 48 4.70 19.57 -16.75
N LYS A 49 4.74 18.41 -17.44
CA LYS A 49 5.95 17.70 -17.85
C LYS A 49 6.88 17.32 -16.69
N ILE A 50 6.31 17.11 -15.51
CA ILE A 50 7.04 16.65 -14.34
C ILE A 50 7.48 15.21 -14.56
N LYS A 51 8.74 14.90 -14.25
CA LYS A 51 9.35 13.57 -14.39
C LYS A 51 9.63 12.94 -13.04
N ASN A 52 9.86 11.64 -13.06
CA ASN A 52 10.19 10.84 -11.87
C ASN A 52 9.11 10.93 -10.78
N VAL A 53 7.84 10.89 -11.20
CA VAL A 53 6.70 10.96 -10.29
C VAL A 53 6.53 9.62 -9.59
N GLU A 54 6.75 9.60 -8.29
CA GLU A 54 6.53 8.43 -7.43
C GLU A 54 5.16 8.49 -6.76
N LEU A 55 4.47 7.36 -6.72
CA LEU A 55 3.29 7.15 -5.89
C LEU A 55 3.67 6.30 -4.68
N VAL A 56 3.47 6.83 -3.47
CA VAL A 56 3.62 6.11 -2.20
C VAL A 56 2.23 5.80 -1.66
N ILE A 57 1.95 4.52 -1.43
CA ILE A 57 0.65 4.01 -0.96
C ILE A 57 0.82 3.43 0.45
N PRO A 58 0.51 4.21 1.51
CA PRO A 58 0.56 3.71 2.89
C PRO A 58 -0.47 2.62 3.17
N CYS A 59 -1.64 2.71 2.57
CA CYS A 59 -2.72 1.73 2.69
C CYS A 59 -3.43 1.59 1.35
N MET A 60 -3.73 0.34 0.96
CA MET A 60 -4.47 0.04 -0.27
C MET A 60 -5.62 -0.90 0.03
N PHE A 61 -6.83 -0.57 -0.39
CA PHE A 61 -8.00 -1.43 -0.26
C PHE A 61 -7.96 -2.59 -1.27
N GLN A 62 -8.89 -3.55 -1.15
CA GLN A 62 -9.03 -4.73 -2.00
C GLN A 62 -7.84 -5.71 -1.98
N GLN A 63 -6.85 -5.52 -1.12
CA GLN A 63 -5.69 -6.42 -1.05
C GLN A 63 -6.04 -7.84 -0.59
N GLN A 64 -7.14 -8.02 0.16
CA GLN A 64 -7.59 -9.34 0.60
C GLN A 64 -8.29 -10.13 -0.51
N HIS A 65 -8.74 -9.44 -1.58
CA HIS A 65 -9.32 -10.06 -2.76
C HIS A 65 -8.21 -10.27 -3.81
N ASP A 66 -7.20 -11.04 -3.42
CA ASP A 66 -5.91 -11.21 -4.12
C ASP A 66 -5.91 -12.36 -5.14
N ARG A 67 -7.07 -12.95 -5.38
CA ARG A 67 -7.33 -13.99 -6.38
C ARG A 67 -8.82 -14.10 -6.67
N ARG A 68 -9.15 -14.79 -7.73
CA ARG A 68 -10.55 -15.16 -8.01
C ARG A 68 -10.90 -16.39 -7.17
N PHE A 69 -11.93 -16.32 -6.36
CA PHE A 69 -12.39 -17.43 -5.52
C PHE A 69 -13.37 -18.34 -6.27
N GLU A 70 -14.22 -17.76 -7.15
CA GLU A 70 -15.17 -18.47 -7.99
C GLU A 70 -15.18 -17.87 -9.40
N GLU A 71 -15.59 -18.65 -10.41
CA GLU A 71 -15.55 -18.21 -11.82
C GLU A 71 -16.41 -16.98 -12.10
N ASN A 72 -17.50 -16.81 -11.37
CA ASN A 72 -18.46 -15.70 -11.51
C ASN A 72 -18.13 -14.47 -10.64
N GLN A 73 -16.98 -14.46 -9.96
CA GLN A 73 -16.52 -13.32 -9.15
C GLN A 73 -15.47 -12.50 -9.89
N SER A 74 -15.45 -11.21 -9.61
CA SER A 74 -14.37 -10.33 -10.05
C SER A 74 -13.07 -10.59 -9.28
N PHE A 75 -11.97 -10.07 -9.79
CA PHE A 75 -10.66 -10.08 -9.11
C PHE A 75 -10.25 -8.64 -8.81
N GLU A 76 -10.69 -8.13 -7.66
CA GLU A 76 -10.61 -6.71 -7.35
C GLU A 76 -9.19 -6.17 -7.24
N LEU A 77 -8.27 -6.90 -6.61
CA LEU A 77 -6.88 -6.46 -6.53
C LEU A 77 -6.27 -6.26 -7.93
N LYS A 78 -6.63 -7.14 -8.89
CA LYS A 78 -6.17 -6.98 -10.27
C LYS A 78 -6.73 -5.70 -10.91
N LEU A 79 -8.02 -5.42 -10.73
CA LEU A 79 -8.66 -4.21 -11.29
C LEU A 79 -8.02 -2.94 -10.72
N VAL A 80 -7.77 -2.90 -9.41
CA VAL A 80 -7.09 -1.80 -8.73
C VAL A 80 -5.66 -1.65 -9.27
N SER A 81 -4.93 -2.75 -9.39
CA SER A 81 -3.55 -2.74 -9.91
C SER A 81 -3.50 -2.28 -11.37
N ASP A 82 -4.39 -2.78 -12.22
CA ASP A 82 -4.48 -2.37 -13.63
C ASP A 82 -4.77 -0.86 -13.76
N PHE A 83 -5.65 -0.34 -12.88
CA PHE A 83 -5.93 1.09 -12.85
C PHE A 83 -4.69 1.91 -12.45
N ILE A 84 -3.99 1.53 -11.37
CA ILE A 84 -2.76 2.21 -10.94
C ILE A 84 -1.70 2.13 -12.04
N ASN A 85 -1.53 0.98 -12.70
CA ASN A 85 -0.62 0.80 -13.82
C ASN A 85 -0.95 1.72 -14.99
N SER A 86 -2.24 1.96 -15.25
CA SER A 86 -2.69 2.90 -16.31
C SER A 86 -2.32 4.36 -16.03
N CYS A 87 -1.96 4.69 -14.81
CA CYS A 87 -1.49 6.02 -14.46
C CYS A 87 -0.03 6.27 -14.87
N ASN A 88 0.76 5.22 -15.15
CA ASN A 88 2.16 5.30 -15.58
C ASN A 88 3.04 6.11 -14.63
N PHE A 89 2.98 5.80 -13.33
CA PHE A 89 3.93 6.33 -12.37
C PHE A 89 5.34 5.77 -12.63
N ASP A 90 6.36 6.59 -12.45
CA ASP A 90 7.76 6.16 -12.62
C ASP A 90 8.18 5.15 -11.54
N LYS A 91 7.56 5.24 -10.35
CA LYS A 91 7.71 4.29 -9.25
C LYS A 91 6.43 4.22 -8.41
N VAL A 92 6.08 3.03 -7.95
CA VAL A 92 4.95 2.79 -7.02
C VAL A 92 5.48 2.11 -5.78
N SER A 93 5.46 2.81 -4.64
CA SER A 93 5.90 2.27 -3.35
C SER A 93 4.67 1.88 -2.52
N VAL A 94 4.57 0.62 -2.11
CA VAL A 94 3.45 0.11 -1.30
C VAL A 94 3.98 -0.32 0.07
N PHE A 95 3.37 0.23 1.13
CA PHE A 95 3.72 -0.14 2.50
C PHE A 95 3.03 -1.45 2.90
N HIS A 96 3.82 -2.42 3.28
CA HIS A 96 3.42 -3.69 3.88
C HIS A 96 2.15 -4.33 3.27
N PRO A 97 2.18 -4.75 1.99
CA PRO A 97 1.01 -5.30 1.33
C PRO A 97 0.54 -6.61 1.98
N HIS A 98 -0.75 -6.91 1.84
CA HIS A 98 -1.37 -8.11 2.41
C HIS A 98 -0.77 -9.42 1.89
N SER A 99 -0.36 -9.45 0.62
CA SER A 99 0.23 -10.63 -0.04
C SER A 99 1.17 -10.27 -1.17
N ASP A 100 1.94 -11.24 -1.64
CA ASP A 100 2.84 -11.09 -2.78
C ASP A 100 2.09 -10.78 -4.11
N SER A 101 0.78 -11.04 -4.16
CA SER A 101 -0.06 -10.72 -5.33
C SER A 101 -0.07 -9.23 -5.66
N THR A 102 0.02 -8.36 -4.65
CA THR A 102 0.16 -6.91 -4.85
C THR A 102 1.43 -6.57 -5.63
N GLN A 103 2.55 -7.19 -5.27
CA GLN A 103 3.82 -6.98 -5.96
C GLN A 103 3.78 -7.48 -7.40
N MET A 104 3.13 -8.62 -7.66
CA MET A 104 3.03 -9.18 -9.00
C MET A 104 2.08 -8.39 -9.91
N GLY A 105 1.10 -7.69 -9.34
CA GLY A 105 0.09 -6.93 -10.08
C GLY A 105 0.50 -5.54 -10.49
N LEU A 106 1.47 -4.92 -9.81
CA LEU A 106 1.89 -3.53 -10.02
C LEU A 106 3.19 -3.43 -10.83
N ASN A 107 3.23 -2.47 -11.76
CA ASN A 107 4.44 -2.10 -12.49
C ASN A 107 5.32 -1.17 -11.64
N ASN A 108 6.64 -1.26 -11.84
CA ASN A 108 7.64 -0.40 -11.17
C ASN A 108 7.47 -0.37 -9.65
N VAL A 109 7.03 -1.49 -9.05
CA VAL A 109 6.67 -1.55 -7.64
C VAL A 109 7.92 -1.69 -6.75
N HIS A 110 7.88 -0.97 -5.64
CA HIS A 110 8.79 -1.11 -4.50
C HIS A 110 7.98 -1.42 -3.24
N ILE A 111 8.31 -2.48 -2.54
CA ILE A 111 7.66 -2.84 -1.28
C ILE A 111 8.43 -2.24 -0.12
N ILE A 112 7.76 -1.41 0.65
CA ILE A 112 8.25 -0.87 1.91
C ILE A 112 7.80 -1.84 3.00
N ASP A 113 8.74 -2.60 3.57
CA ASP A 113 8.40 -3.47 4.70
C ASP A 113 8.25 -2.65 6.00
N ASN A 114 7.59 -3.22 6.99
CA ASN A 114 7.33 -2.51 8.24
C ASN A 114 8.39 -2.75 9.32
N SER A 115 9.53 -3.38 9.00
CA SER A 115 10.55 -3.71 10.01
C SER A 115 11.09 -2.49 10.74
N GLU A 116 11.35 -1.39 10.03
CA GLU A 116 11.82 -0.16 10.68
C GLU A 116 10.77 0.43 11.63
N PHE A 117 9.49 0.39 11.24
CA PHE A 117 8.40 0.81 12.11
C PHE A 117 8.31 -0.07 13.36
N VAL A 118 8.36 -1.40 13.20
CA VAL A 118 8.31 -2.33 14.32
C VAL A 118 9.53 -2.16 15.23
N THR A 119 10.72 -1.94 14.67
CA THR A 119 11.93 -1.66 15.47
C THR A 119 11.71 -0.48 16.41
N LYS A 120 11.22 0.65 15.89
CA LYS A 120 10.93 1.83 16.70
C LYS A 120 9.91 1.55 17.80
N VAL A 121 8.84 0.82 17.48
CA VAL A 121 7.83 0.42 18.48
C VAL A 121 8.44 -0.44 19.58
N LEU A 122 9.31 -1.38 19.24
CA LEU A 122 9.98 -2.25 20.21
C LEU A 122 10.96 -1.45 21.10
N GLU A 123 11.67 -0.48 20.53
CA GLU A 123 12.53 0.44 21.26
C GLU A 123 11.73 1.30 22.26
N ASP A 124 10.58 1.85 21.82
CA ASP A 124 9.69 2.66 22.65
C ASP A 124 9.08 1.87 23.83
N ILE A 125 8.76 0.59 23.62
CA ILE A 125 8.24 -0.29 24.67
C ILE A 125 9.32 -0.56 25.72
N GLY A 126 10.60 -0.56 25.34
CA GLY A 126 11.74 -0.76 26.25
C GLY A 126 11.82 -2.16 26.88
N SER A 127 11.03 -3.11 26.39
CA SER A 127 11.03 -4.51 26.82
C SER A 127 11.00 -5.44 25.59
N LYS A 128 11.21 -6.73 25.79
CA LYS A 128 11.10 -7.74 24.73
C LYS A 128 9.72 -8.42 24.79
N PRO A 129 8.67 -7.87 24.16
CA PRO A 129 7.35 -8.48 24.16
C PRO A 129 7.35 -9.81 23.39
N ILE A 130 6.39 -10.66 23.68
CA ILE A 130 6.14 -11.87 22.88
C ILE A 130 5.57 -11.46 21.52
N LEU A 131 6.10 -12.01 20.44
CA LEU A 131 5.56 -11.83 19.11
C LEU A 131 4.47 -12.89 18.84
N LEU A 132 3.27 -12.43 18.53
CA LEU A 132 2.13 -13.29 18.25
C LEU A 132 1.63 -13.11 16.81
N SER A 133 1.64 -14.18 16.05
CA SER A 133 0.97 -14.26 14.76
C SER A 133 -0.53 -14.49 14.96
N THR A 134 -1.36 -13.68 14.32
CA THR A 134 -2.83 -13.74 14.44
C THR A 134 -3.47 -14.87 13.64
N ASP A 135 -2.75 -15.42 12.66
CA ASP A 135 -3.17 -16.54 11.82
C ASP A 135 -1.96 -17.20 11.11
N GLY A 136 -2.20 -18.29 10.39
CA GLY A 136 -1.14 -19.00 9.67
C GLY A 136 -0.50 -18.21 8.54
N GLY A 137 -1.21 -17.24 7.93
CA GLY A 137 -0.69 -16.37 6.89
C GLY A 137 0.37 -15.40 7.42
N SER A 138 0.11 -14.80 8.57
CA SER A 138 1.03 -13.86 9.21
C SER A 138 2.22 -14.53 9.91
N TYR A 139 2.15 -15.84 10.19
CA TYR A 139 3.20 -16.59 10.91
C TYR A 139 4.55 -16.54 10.18
N LYS A 140 4.56 -16.79 8.87
CA LYS A 140 5.77 -16.74 8.05
C LYS A 140 6.41 -15.35 8.06
N TRP A 141 5.56 -14.32 8.01
CA TRP A 141 6.02 -12.92 8.01
C TRP A 141 6.63 -12.53 9.37
N ILE A 142 5.95 -12.86 10.48
CA ILE A 142 6.45 -12.58 11.85
C ILE A 142 7.78 -13.26 12.11
N ASN A 143 7.98 -14.52 11.66
CA ASN A 143 9.28 -15.18 11.79
C ASN A 143 10.37 -14.46 10.99
N LYS A 144 10.10 -14.07 9.73
CA LYS A 144 11.05 -13.27 8.94
C LYS A 144 11.39 -11.95 9.62
N LEU A 145 10.41 -11.31 10.25
CA LEU A 145 10.63 -10.08 11.00
C LEU A 145 11.51 -10.32 12.22
N ALA A 146 11.22 -11.37 13.00
CA ALA A 146 12.02 -11.76 14.16
C ALA A 146 13.49 -12.03 13.78
N ASP A 147 13.70 -12.79 12.71
CA ASP A 147 15.04 -13.07 12.16
C ASP A 147 15.76 -11.77 11.74
N LYS A 148 15.06 -10.87 11.05
CA LYS A 148 15.63 -9.60 10.58
C LYS A 148 16.04 -8.66 11.73
N LEU A 149 15.29 -8.72 12.84
CA LEU A 149 15.52 -7.90 14.02
C LEU A 149 16.46 -8.59 15.05
N ASP A 150 16.99 -9.77 14.74
CA ASP A 150 17.71 -10.62 15.73
C ASP A 150 16.93 -10.78 17.04
N TYR A 151 15.62 -11.00 16.91
CA TYR A 151 14.70 -11.02 18.05
C TYR A 151 14.75 -12.36 18.76
N GLN A 152 15.37 -12.38 19.92
CA GLN A 152 15.66 -13.59 20.70
C GLN A 152 14.44 -14.14 21.50
N SER A 153 13.24 -13.63 21.24
CA SER A 153 12.02 -14.12 21.90
C SER A 153 11.27 -15.12 21.03
N GLU A 154 10.46 -15.98 21.69
CA GLU A 154 9.65 -16.95 20.96
C GLU A 154 8.55 -16.26 20.15
N VAL A 155 8.27 -16.81 18.95
CA VAL A 155 7.14 -16.42 18.10
C VAL A 155 6.03 -17.43 18.29
N TYR A 156 4.88 -16.95 18.74
CA TYR A 156 3.67 -17.78 18.88
C TYR A 156 2.73 -17.59 17.69
N GLY A 157 2.04 -18.67 17.31
CA GLY A 157 1.05 -18.63 16.23
C GLY A 157 -0.35 -18.93 16.75
N ALA A 158 -1.33 -18.09 16.45
CA ALA A 158 -2.74 -18.43 16.59
C ALA A 158 -3.24 -19.14 15.33
N SER A 159 -4.13 -20.12 15.48
CA SER A 159 -4.84 -20.75 14.37
C SER A 159 -6.24 -20.15 14.24
N LYS A 160 -6.69 -19.92 13.01
CA LYS A 160 -8.02 -19.45 12.70
C LYS A 160 -8.71 -20.50 11.83
N SER A 161 -9.79 -21.12 12.35
CA SER A 161 -10.73 -21.90 11.53
C SER A 161 -11.87 -21.01 11.07
N ARG A 162 -12.36 -21.24 9.84
CA ARG A 162 -13.62 -20.66 9.34
C ARG A 162 -14.58 -21.82 9.20
N ASP A 163 -15.70 -21.72 9.88
CA ASP A 163 -16.83 -22.63 9.72
C ASP A 163 -17.54 -22.36 8.38
#